data_915855055895f876e083547154f4d45a
#
_entry.id   915855055895f876e083547154f4d45a
#
_cell.length_a   1.000
_cell.length_b   1.000
_cell.length_c   1.000
_cell.angle_alpha   90.00
_cell.angle_beta   90.00
_cell.angle_gamma   90.00
#
_symmetry.space_group_name_H-M   'P 1'
#
loop_
_entity.id
_entity.type
_entity.pdbx_description
1 polymer ?
#
loop_
_entity_poly.entity_id
_entity_poly.type
_entity_poly.pdbx_seq_one_letter_code
_entity_poly.pdbx_strand_id
1 'polypeptide(L)'
;MHSNNREEIKEVRAGDIAACIGLKNVTTGDTLSDAKDLVVLERMEFPEPVISLAVEPKSKPDQEKMSIALGKLAQEDPSFRVSSDEESGQTIISGMGELHLEVLVERMKREFSVEANVGKPQVAYREAITSNVEVEHKYAKQLSLIHISEPTRLESI
;
A
#
# COMPACT_ATOMS: atom_id res chain seq x y z
N MET A 1 -26.66 7.20 -18.80
CA MET A 1 -27.26 7.57 -17.50
C MET A 1 -27.89 8.95 -17.64
N HIS A 2 -29.15 9.06 -17.36
CA HIS A 2 -29.83 10.36 -17.30
C HIS A 2 -30.15 10.68 -15.82
N SER A 3 -29.39 11.62 -15.25
CA SER A 3 -29.48 11.93 -13.82
C SER A 3 -29.32 10.67 -12.94
N ASN A 4 -30.29 10.34 -12.08
CA ASN A 4 -30.26 9.16 -11.21
C ASN A 4 -30.87 7.90 -11.83
N ASN A 5 -31.37 7.97 -13.06
CA ASN A 5 -31.96 6.81 -13.70
C ASN A 5 -30.93 6.02 -14.49
N ARG A 6 -30.92 4.72 -14.25
CA ARG A 6 -30.11 3.74 -15.02
C ARG A 6 -30.99 3.14 -16.07
N GLU A 7 -30.60 3.25 -17.33
CA GLU A 7 -31.27 2.65 -18.46
C GLU A 7 -30.34 1.67 -19.15
N GLU A 8 -30.80 0.46 -19.39
CA GLU A 8 -30.03 -0.52 -20.13
C GLU A 8 -30.09 -0.20 -21.63
N ILE A 9 -28.93 -0.02 -22.22
CA ILE A 9 -28.75 0.24 -23.65
C ILE A 9 -28.05 -0.94 -24.32
N LYS A 10 -28.46 -1.26 -25.53
CA LYS A 10 -27.89 -2.36 -26.30
C LYS A 10 -26.71 -1.96 -27.19
N GLU A 11 -26.60 -0.69 -27.49
CA GLU A 11 -25.62 -0.13 -28.40
C GLU A 11 -25.06 1.18 -27.84
N VAL A 12 -23.76 1.35 -27.96
CA VAL A 12 -23.04 2.59 -27.60
C VAL A 12 -22.34 3.09 -28.85
N ARG A 13 -22.56 4.34 -29.20
CA ARG A 13 -21.98 4.97 -30.40
C ARG A 13 -20.80 5.87 -30.05
N ALA A 14 -20.04 6.25 -31.09
CA ALA A 14 -18.94 7.20 -30.94
C ALA A 14 -19.43 8.52 -30.33
N GLY A 15 -18.77 8.96 -29.26
CA GLY A 15 -19.15 10.14 -28.46
C GLY A 15 -20.06 9.86 -27.28
N ASP A 16 -20.60 8.66 -27.14
CA ASP A 16 -21.45 8.28 -25.99
C ASP A 16 -20.58 7.92 -24.77
N ILE A 17 -21.16 8.15 -23.60
CA ILE A 17 -20.60 7.74 -22.30
C ILE A 17 -21.54 6.69 -21.69
N ALA A 18 -21.02 5.50 -21.45
CA ALA A 18 -21.78 4.39 -20.92
C ALA A 18 -21.05 3.69 -19.77
N ALA A 19 -21.81 3.10 -18.84
CA ALA A 19 -21.28 2.25 -17.79
C ALA A 19 -21.28 0.80 -18.25
N CYS A 20 -20.12 0.17 -18.31
CA CYS A 20 -19.96 -1.24 -18.62
C CYS A 20 -19.85 -2.04 -17.32
N ILE A 21 -20.59 -3.16 -17.24
CA ILE A 21 -20.61 -4.05 -16.07
C ILE A 21 -19.92 -5.36 -16.44
N GLY A 22 -19.15 -5.91 -15.51
CA GLY A 22 -18.53 -7.25 -15.66
C GLY A 22 -17.23 -7.28 -16.44
N LEU A 23 -16.60 -6.16 -16.70
CA LEU A 23 -15.26 -6.12 -17.26
C LEU A 23 -14.25 -6.68 -16.25
N LYS A 24 -13.40 -7.61 -16.71
CA LYS A 24 -12.33 -8.19 -15.91
C LYS A 24 -10.98 -7.67 -16.42
N ASN A 25 -10.03 -7.48 -15.50
CA ASN A 25 -8.66 -7.07 -15.83
C ASN A 25 -8.58 -5.72 -16.57
N VAL A 26 -9.44 -4.78 -16.20
CA VAL A 26 -9.45 -3.42 -16.76
C VAL A 26 -9.21 -2.44 -15.62
N THR A 27 -8.30 -1.52 -15.82
CA THR A 27 -7.95 -0.44 -14.90
C THR A 27 -8.36 0.92 -15.46
N THR A 28 -8.40 1.94 -14.60
CA THR A 28 -8.70 3.30 -15.01
C THR A 28 -7.62 3.81 -15.97
N GLY A 29 -8.04 4.27 -17.16
CA GLY A 29 -7.14 4.74 -18.22
C GLY A 29 -6.86 3.72 -19.31
N ASP A 30 -7.36 2.48 -19.19
CA ASP A 30 -7.19 1.48 -20.23
C ASP A 30 -8.08 1.77 -21.45
N THR A 31 -7.54 1.52 -22.64
CA THR A 31 -8.28 1.61 -23.89
C THR A 31 -8.89 0.25 -24.25
N LEU A 32 -10.18 0.25 -24.51
CA LEU A 32 -10.89 -0.92 -25.04
C LEU A 32 -11.02 -0.78 -26.56
N SER A 33 -10.52 -1.74 -27.32
CA SER A 33 -10.57 -1.74 -28.78
C SER A 33 -11.00 -3.09 -29.33
N ASP A 34 -11.42 -3.12 -30.60
CA ASP A 34 -11.66 -4.38 -31.31
C ASP A 34 -10.32 -5.10 -31.55
N ALA A 35 -10.35 -6.43 -31.45
CA ALA A 35 -9.17 -7.26 -31.72
C ALA A 35 -8.66 -7.15 -33.16
N LYS A 36 -9.51 -6.72 -34.12
CA LYS A 36 -9.14 -6.55 -35.53
C LYS A 36 -8.52 -5.18 -35.81
N ASP A 37 -9.00 -4.15 -35.10
CA ASP A 37 -8.57 -2.76 -35.25
C ASP A 37 -8.03 -2.25 -33.92
N LEU A 38 -6.75 -2.58 -33.64
CA LEU A 38 -6.10 -2.19 -32.40
C LEU A 38 -5.74 -0.69 -32.45
N VAL A 39 -6.50 0.10 -31.70
CA VAL A 39 -6.23 1.54 -31.51
C VAL A 39 -6.02 1.77 -30.03
N VAL A 40 -4.92 2.40 -29.67
CA VAL A 40 -4.62 2.83 -28.30
C VAL A 40 -4.76 4.34 -28.25
N LEU A 41 -5.65 4.83 -27.39
CA LEU A 41 -5.83 6.26 -27.14
C LEU A 41 -4.71 6.79 -26.26
N GLU A 42 -4.62 8.13 -26.18
CA GLU A 42 -3.63 8.81 -25.35
C GLU A 42 -3.71 8.34 -23.89
N ARG A 43 -2.54 8.06 -23.32
CA ARG A 43 -2.45 7.58 -21.94
C ARG A 43 -2.66 8.74 -20.98
N MET A 44 -3.52 8.53 -19.99
CA MET A 44 -3.66 9.50 -18.90
C MET A 44 -2.43 9.48 -18.01
N GLU A 45 -1.85 10.66 -17.75
CA GLU A 45 -0.78 10.84 -16.78
C GLU A 45 -1.39 11.26 -15.45
N PHE A 46 -1.14 10.46 -14.41
CA PHE A 46 -1.58 10.76 -13.06
C PHE A 46 -0.43 11.35 -12.27
N PRO A 47 -0.66 12.46 -11.53
CA PRO A 47 0.37 13.05 -10.69
C PRO A 47 0.77 12.09 -9.56
N GLU A 48 2.01 12.22 -9.12
CA GLU A 48 2.49 11.43 -8.00
C GLU A 48 1.82 11.84 -6.69
N PRO A 49 1.53 10.87 -5.80
CA PRO A 49 0.95 11.16 -4.50
C PRO A 49 1.88 12.02 -3.64
N VAL A 50 1.29 12.95 -2.88
CA VAL A 50 2.05 13.93 -2.08
C VAL A 50 1.97 13.69 -0.57
N ILE A 51 1.03 12.88 -0.10
CA ILE A 51 0.82 12.58 1.31
C ILE A 51 0.80 11.07 1.51
N SER A 52 1.39 10.62 2.62
CA SER A 52 1.40 9.21 3.01
C SER A 52 0.92 9.04 4.44
N LEU A 53 0.14 7.99 4.67
CA LEU A 53 -0.35 7.57 5.98
C LEU A 53 -0.05 6.09 6.19
N ALA A 54 0.24 5.71 7.43
CA ALA A 54 0.35 4.31 7.81
C ALA A 54 -1.02 3.78 8.20
N VAL A 55 -1.35 2.57 7.75
CA VAL A 55 -2.60 1.88 8.05
C VAL A 55 -2.29 0.54 8.70
N GLU A 56 -2.83 0.33 9.89
CA GLU A 56 -2.64 -0.89 10.66
C GLU A 56 -3.99 -1.57 10.91
N PRO A 57 -4.14 -2.85 10.56
CA PRO A 57 -5.36 -3.60 10.85
C PRO A 57 -5.51 -3.79 12.36
N LYS A 58 -6.72 -3.71 12.88
CA LYS A 58 -6.97 -3.95 14.31
C LYS A 58 -6.90 -5.43 14.69
N SER A 59 -7.09 -6.34 13.75
CA SER A 59 -7.08 -7.78 13.98
C SER A 59 -6.44 -8.54 12.82
N LYS A 60 -6.01 -9.78 13.07
CA LYS A 60 -5.45 -10.65 12.00
C LYS A 60 -6.42 -10.91 10.83
N PRO A 61 -7.72 -11.18 11.05
CA PRO A 61 -8.69 -11.31 9.97
C PRO A 61 -8.84 -10.02 9.14
N ASP A 62 -8.69 -8.85 9.77
CA ASP A 62 -8.78 -7.58 9.07
C ASP A 62 -7.56 -7.33 8.18
N GLN A 63 -6.42 -7.94 8.46
CA GLN A 63 -5.22 -7.82 7.63
C GLN A 63 -5.43 -8.39 6.22
N GLU A 64 -6.02 -9.56 6.11
CA GLU A 64 -6.31 -10.19 4.81
C GLU A 64 -7.35 -9.37 4.03
N LYS A 65 -8.43 -8.97 4.70
CA LYS A 65 -9.46 -8.12 4.11
C LYS A 65 -8.91 -6.77 3.67
N MET A 66 -8.04 -6.16 4.48
CA MET A 66 -7.38 -4.90 4.18
C MET A 66 -6.52 -5.01 2.91
N SER A 67 -5.73 -6.06 2.78
CA SER A 67 -4.92 -6.29 1.59
C SER A 67 -5.77 -6.39 0.32
N ILE A 68 -6.87 -7.13 0.37
CA ILE A 68 -7.82 -7.26 -0.74
C ILE A 68 -8.50 -5.91 -1.06
N ALA A 69 -8.92 -5.18 -0.02
CA ALA A 69 -9.58 -3.89 -0.17
C ALA A 69 -8.64 -2.85 -0.80
N LEU A 70 -7.42 -2.73 -0.27
CA LEU A 70 -6.41 -1.82 -0.80
C LEU A 70 -6.04 -2.14 -2.25
N GLY A 71 -5.91 -3.43 -2.60
CA GLY A 71 -5.65 -3.86 -3.97
C GLY A 71 -6.76 -3.45 -4.94
N LYS A 72 -8.04 -3.56 -4.54
CA LYS A 72 -9.17 -3.12 -5.36
C LYS A 72 -9.22 -1.59 -5.50
N LEU A 73 -9.03 -0.86 -4.40
CA LEU A 73 -9.01 0.59 -4.42
C LEU A 73 -7.88 1.15 -5.29
N ALA A 74 -6.69 0.51 -5.26
CA ALA A 74 -5.56 0.88 -6.12
C ALA A 74 -5.81 0.59 -7.62
N GLN A 75 -6.65 -0.39 -7.95
CA GLN A 75 -7.07 -0.64 -9.34
C GLN A 75 -8.07 0.41 -9.84
N GLU A 76 -8.94 0.91 -8.95
CA GLU A 76 -9.91 1.94 -9.28
C GLU A 76 -9.27 3.33 -9.45
N ASP A 77 -8.29 3.65 -8.62
CA ASP A 77 -7.66 4.97 -8.56
C ASP A 77 -6.14 4.89 -8.75
N PRO A 78 -5.63 5.26 -9.93
CA PRO A 78 -4.19 5.25 -10.21
C PRO A 78 -3.37 6.29 -9.43
N SER A 79 -4.00 7.30 -8.83
CA SER A 79 -3.34 8.28 -7.96
C SER A 79 -3.16 7.77 -6.52
N PHE A 80 -3.76 6.64 -6.20
CA PHE A 80 -3.62 5.96 -4.91
C PHE A 80 -2.56 4.86 -5.00
N ARG A 81 -1.58 4.90 -4.12
CA ARG A 81 -0.51 3.89 -4.05
C ARG A 81 -0.49 3.21 -2.69
N VAL A 82 -0.18 1.93 -2.72
CA VAL A 82 -0.01 1.10 -1.51
C VAL A 82 1.40 0.53 -1.53
N SER A 83 2.12 0.69 -0.43
CA SER A 83 3.46 0.12 -0.23
C SER A 83 3.55 -0.49 1.16
N SER A 84 4.42 -1.46 1.31
CA SER A 84 4.79 -2.00 2.62
C SER A 84 6.20 -1.54 2.96
N ASP A 85 6.37 -0.99 4.12
CA ASP A 85 7.69 -0.66 4.65
C ASP A 85 8.29 -1.91 5.30
N GLU A 86 9.40 -2.39 4.76
CA GLU A 86 10.05 -3.61 5.24
C GLU A 86 10.69 -3.44 6.63
N GLU A 87 11.09 -2.22 6.99
CA GLU A 87 11.75 -1.94 8.26
C GLU A 87 10.76 -1.83 9.43
N SER A 88 9.66 -1.12 9.22
CA SER A 88 8.61 -0.96 10.25
C SER A 88 7.53 -2.03 10.19
N GLY A 89 7.42 -2.76 9.05
CA GLY A 89 6.34 -3.70 8.78
C GLY A 89 4.97 -3.04 8.58
N GLN A 90 4.93 -1.71 8.45
CA GLN A 90 3.69 -0.97 8.27
C GLN A 90 3.24 -0.98 6.81
N THR A 91 1.92 -1.00 6.61
CA THR A 91 1.32 -0.73 5.30
C THR A 91 1.13 0.77 5.15
N ILE A 92 1.75 1.34 4.12
CA ILE A 92 1.69 2.77 3.83
C ILE A 92 0.78 2.98 2.63
N ILE A 93 -0.18 3.87 2.79
CA ILE A 93 -1.06 4.37 1.73
C ILE A 93 -0.66 5.78 1.36
N SER A 94 -0.58 6.06 0.07
CA SER A 94 -0.19 7.38 -0.44
C SER A 94 -1.25 7.91 -1.41
N GLY A 95 -1.54 9.19 -1.32
CA GLY A 95 -2.59 9.84 -2.11
C GLY A 95 -2.34 11.33 -2.32
N MET A 96 -3.27 11.96 -3.02
CA MET A 96 -3.18 13.37 -3.44
C MET A 96 -3.44 14.38 -2.33
N GLY A 97 -4.02 13.95 -1.20
CA GLY A 97 -4.33 14.82 -0.08
C GLY A 97 -4.98 14.07 1.07
N GLU A 98 -5.08 14.74 2.23
CA GLU A 98 -5.64 14.18 3.45
C GLU A 98 -7.08 13.69 3.25
N LEU A 99 -7.93 14.54 2.68
CA LEU A 99 -9.32 14.19 2.38
C LEU A 99 -9.44 12.99 1.42
N HIS A 100 -8.55 12.89 0.44
CA HIS A 100 -8.50 11.75 -0.47
C HIS A 100 -8.28 10.44 0.30
N LEU A 101 -7.27 10.41 1.17
CA LEU A 101 -6.97 9.23 1.98
C LEU A 101 -8.06 8.92 3.01
N GLU A 102 -8.66 9.94 3.62
CA GLU A 102 -9.80 9.77 4.53
C GLU A 102 -10.99 9.10 3.85
N VAL A 103 -11.35 9.55 2.64
CA VAL A 103 -12.44 8.94 1.86
C VAL A 103 -12.13 7.48 1.53
N LEU A 104 -10.91 7.15 1.17
CA LEU A 104 -10.50 5.77 0.87
C LEU A 104 -10.56 4.87 2.12
N VAL A 105 -10.13 5.39 3.27
CA VAL A 105 -10.23 4.68 4.55
C VAL A 105 -11.70 4.46 4.94
N GLU A 106 -12.55 5.46 4.75
CA GLU A 106 -13.99 5.34 5.01
C GLU A 106 -14.63 4.32 4.07
N ARG A 107 -14.26 4.29 2.79
CA ARG A 107 -14.69 3.26 1.83
C ARG A 107 -14.24 1.87 2.25
N MET A 108 -12.99 1.72 2.71
CA MET A 108 -12.49 0.45 3.25
C MET A 108 -13.38 -0.07 4.37
N LYS A 109 -13.78 0.82 5.30
CA LYS A 109 -14.64 0.47 6.42
C LYS A 109 -16.05 0.09 5.98
N ARG A 110 -16.65 0.88 5.08
CA ARG A 110 -18.06 0.69 4.65
C ARG A 110 -18.25 -0.46 3.67
N GLU A 111 -17.40 -0.54 2.65
CA GLU A 111 -17.57 -1.50 1.56
C GLU A 111 -16.95 -2.87 1.88
N PHE A 112 -15.83 -2.88 2.60
CA PHE A 112 -15.08 -4.11 2.90
C PHE A 112 -15.15 -4.55 4.36
N SER A 113 -15.82 -3.77 5.22
CA SER A 113 -15.93 -4.05 6.66
C SER A 113 -14.56 -4.30 7.32
N VAL A 114 -13.58 -3.46 6.99
CA VAL A 114 -12.23 -3.49 7.54
C VAL A 114 -12.09 -2.39 8.57
N GLU A 115 -11.69 -2.74 9.79
CA GLU A 115 -11.30 -1.78 10.81
C GLU A 115 -9.79 -1.63 10.85
N ALA A 116 -9.32 -0.41 10.63
CA ALA A 116 -7.90 -0.07 10.65
C ALA A 116 -7.64 1.20 11.48
N ASN A 117 -6.48 1.24 12.11
CA ASN A 117 -5.93 2.45 12.70
C ASN A 117 -5.12 3.20 11.64
N VAL A 118 -5.30 4.51 11.59
CA VAL A 118 -4.60 5.37 10.63
C VAL A 118 -3.71 6.32 11.41
N GLY A 119 -2.47 6.44 11.00
CA GLY A 119 -1.49 7.29 11.66
C GLY A 119 -0.39 7.78 10.72
N LYS A 120 0.54 8.54 11.25
CA LYS A 120 1.73 8.94 10.51
C LYS A 120 2.66 7.73 10.36
N PRO A 121 3.35 7.57 9.20
CA PRO A 121 4.37 6.54 9.04
C PRO A 121 5.47 6.68 10.10
N GLN A 122 5.97 5.55 10.57
CA GLN A 122 7.14 5.54 11.45
C GLN A 122 8.38 5.88 10.63
N VAL A 123 9.29 6.64 11.23
CA VAL A 123 10.59 6.95 10.63
C VAL A 123 11.58 5.88 11.07
N ALA A 124 12.09 5.11 10.13
CA ALA A 124 13.17 4.18 10.40
C ALA A 124 14.51 4.93 10.46
N TYR A 125 15.10 4.97 11.63
CA TYR A 125 16.43 5.57 11.82
C TYR A 125 17.49 4.50 11.53
N ARG A 126 18.47 4.86 10.70
CA ARG A 126 19.64 4.03 10.42
C ARG A 126 20.86 4.66 11.08
N GLU A 127 21.57 3.85 11.81
CA GLU A 127 22.85 4.23 12.38
C GLU A 127 23.98 3.78 11.47
N ALA A 128 25.01 4.63 11.31
CA ALA A 128 26.23 4.31 10.58
C ALA A 128 27.44 4.57 11.47
N ILE A 129 28.38 3.65 11.45
CA ILE A 129 29.64 3.81 12.14
C ILE A 129 30.50 4.78 11.33
N THR A 130 30.83 5.93 11.91
CA THR A 130 31.60 7.00 11.25
C THR A 130 33.10 6.93 11.55
N SER A 131 33.52 6.14 12.55
CA SER A 131 34.92 5.97 12.95
C SER A 131 35.17 4.56 13.43
N ASN A 132 36.40 4.04 13.19
CA ASN A 132 36.80 2.76 13.75
C ASN A 132 37.01 2.90 15.24
N VAL A 133 36.33 2.05 16.02
CA VAL A 133 36.45 2.01 17.48
C VAL A 133 36.77 0.58 17.88
N GLU A 134 37.87 0.41 18.57
CA GLU A 134 38.20 -0.84 19.24
C GLU A 134 37.71 -0.76 20.69
N VAL A 135 36.80 -1.66 21.06
CA VAL A 135 36.29 -1.77 22.43
C VAL A 135 36.56 -3.18 22.95
N GLU A 136 37.38 -3.28 23.98
CA GLU A 136 37.51 -4.51 24.73
C GLU A 136 36.41 -4.58 25.80
N HIS A 137 35.45 -5.47 25.63
CA HIS A 137 34.39 -5.70 26.61
C HIS A 137 34.55 -7.09 27.23
N LYS A 138 34.82 -7.14 28.53
CA LYS A 138 34.88 -8.38 29.30
C LYS A 138 33.47 -8.71 29.82
N TYR A 139 32.80 -9.64 29.15
CA TYR A 139 31.52 -10.14 29.61
C TYR A 139 31.74 -11.30 30.60
N ALA A 140 31.42 -11.06 31.86
CA ALA A 140 31.44 -12.08 32.90
C ALA A 140 30.03 -12.34 33.41
N LYS A 141 29.39 -13.44 32.95
CA LYS A 141 28.11 -13.91 33.46
C LYS A 141 28.35 -15.18 34.29
N GLN A 142 28.15 -15.07 35.59
CA GLN A 142 28.19 -16.22 36.48
C GLN A 142 26.87 -16.98 36.36
N LEU A 143 26.85 -18.06 35.59
CA LEU A 143 25.63 -18.85 35.32
C LEU A 143 25.40 -19.96 36.29
N SER A 144 26.42 -20.44 36.96
CA SER A 144 26.40 -21.34 38.15
C SER A 144 27.82 -21.55 38.66
N LEU A 145 27.93 -22.16 39.82
CA LEU A 145 29.20 -22.47 40.50
C LEU A 145 30.15 -23.43 39.73
N ILE A 146 29.76 -23.90 38.53
CA ILE A 146 30.46 -24.98 37.81
C ILE A 146 30.94 -24.60 36.38
N HIS A 147 30.42 -23.48 35.78
CA HIS A 147 30.79 -23.08 34.42
C HIS A 147 31.24 -21.63 34.35
N ILE A 148 32.55 -21.45 34.02
CA ILE A 148 33.14 -20.16 33.68
C ILE A 148 33.19 -20.12 32.15
N SER A 149 32.49 -19.17 31.51
CA SER A 149 32.58 -18.96 30.08
C SER A 149 33.85 -18.16 29.75
N GLU A 150 34.62 -18.63 28.76
CA GLU A 150 35.79 -17.91 28.23
C GLU A 150 35.35 -16.61 27.51
N PRO A 151 36.18 -15.57 27.51
CA PRO A 151 35.85 -14.33 26.80
C PRO A 151 35.81 -14.56 25.29
N THR A 152 34.67 -14.25 24.67
CA THR A 152 34.51 -14.31 23.21
C THR A 152 35.13 -13.07 22.59
N ARG A 153 36.12 -13.24 21.74
CA ARG A 153 36.69 -12.19 20.92
C ARG A 153 35.75 -11.93 19.76
N LEU A 154 35.17 -10.75 19.70
CA LEU A 154 34.42 -10.31 18.51
C LEU A 154 35.46 -9.86 17.48
N GLU A 155 35.54 -10.60 16.36
CA GLU A 155 36.28 -10.14 15.20
C GLU A 155 35.56 -8.93 14.57
N SER A 156 36.36 -7.95 14.20
CA SER A 156 35.91 -6.73 13.53
C SER A 156 35.28 -7.07 12.18
N ILE A 157 34.09 -6.54 11.96
CA ILE A 157 33.47 -6.47 10.63
C ILE A 157 33.83 -5.14 9.97
#